data_84f0493dc7f78fec6bc2f43a314a966e
#
_entry.id   84f0493dc7f78fec6bc2f43a314a966e
#
_cell.length_a   1.000
_cell.length_b   1.000
_cell.length_c   1.000
_cell.angle_alpha   90.00
_cell.angle_beta   90.00
_cell.angle_gamma   90.00
#
_symmetry.space_group_name_H-M   'P 1'
#
loop_
_entity.id
_entity.type
_entity.pdbx_description
1 polymer ?
#
loop_
_entity_poly.entity_id
_entity_poly.type
_entity_poly.pdbx_seq_one_letter_code
_entity_poly.pdbx_strand_id
1 'polypeptide(L)'
;AEDVTVAVTAIVEHPALDAARDGVKAALAEAGYKEGENLKFVYQSAQGNPGTAAQIARQFVGDAPNVIVPISTPSAQAVVAATRDIPVVFTAVSDPVGAQLIKSMEKPGRNVTGLSDALPVNEHLALVKEIVPSAKTIGYIYNSAEANSVSTLALLKEAAAKAGLTVVESVATKSSEVQGATRALVGKADVIYVPTDNTIVSAFEAAAGVAAEAKIPLFAADTDSVARGAIAALGFNYFDVGKQTGAVVVRILKGEKPGDIPATTAV
;
A
#
# COMPACT_ATOMS: atom_id res chain seq x y z
N ALA A 1 4.73 31.75 -9.06
CA ALA A 1 4.38 30.36 -9.36
C ALA A 1 2.89 30.27 -9.57
N GLU A 2 2.46 29.54 -10.59
CA GLU A 2 1.04 29.28 -10.83
C GLU A 2 0.43 28.47 -9.70
N ASP A 3 -0.81 28.74 -9.35
CA ASP A 3 -1.55 27.95 -8.38
C ASP A 3 -1.82 26.56 -8.96
N VAL A 4 -1.51 25.53 -8.17
CA VAL A 4 -1.74 24.13 -8.56
C VAL A 4 -2.63 23.43 -7.54
N THR A 5 -3.33 22.42 -8.00
CA THR A 5 -4.16 21.53 -7.16
C THR A 5 -3.63 20.12 -7.27
N VAL A 6 -3.34 19.52 -6.13
CA VAL A 6 -2.96 18.11 -6.01
C VAL A 6 -4.03 17.43 -5.18
N ALA A 7 -4.70 16.45 -5.76
CA ALA A 7 -5.77 15.70 -5.11
C ALA A 7 -5.24 14.32 -4.69
N VAL A 8 -5.33 14.01 -3.41
CA VAL A 8 -4.79 12.79 -2.81
C VAL A 8 -5.93 11.97 -2.23
N THR A 9 -5.92 10.68 -2.47
CA THR A 9 -6.91 9.77 -1.89
C THR A 9 -6.27 8.47 -1.43
N ALA A 10 -6.79 7.91 -0.34
CA ALA A 10 -6.40 6.61 0.17
C ALA A 10 -7.64 5.74 0.37
N ILE A 11 -7.49 4.42 0.20
CA ILE A 11 -8.62 3.49 0.41
C ILE A 11 -9.09 3.50 1.87
N VAL A 12 -8.17 3.70 2.80
CA VAL A 12 -8.44 3.72 4.24
C VAL A 12 -7.33 4.51 4.94
N GLU A 13 -7.57 4.94 6.16
CA GLU A 13 -6.54 5.55 7.00
C GLU A 13 -5.91 4.50 7.91
N HIS A 14 -4.59 4.41 7.85
CA HIS A 14 -3.74 3.70 8.81
C HIS A 14 -2.34 4.31 8.75
N PRO A 15 -1.46 4.06 9.74
CA PRO A 15 -0.21 4.82 9.88
C PRO A 15 0.68 4.84 8.64
N ALA A 16 0.78 3.72 7.90
CA ALA A 16 1.63 3.67 6.71
C ALA A 16 1.12 4.59 5.59
N LEU A 17 -0.19 4.54 5.31
CA LEU A 17 -0.78 5.38 4.26
C LEU A 17 -0.81 6.85 4.67
N ASP A 18 -1.06 7.14 5.94
CA ASP A 18 -1.03 8.51 6.46
C ASP A 18 0.38 9.11 6.33
N ALA A 19 1.41 8.32 6.64
CA ALA A 19 2.80 8.73 6.48
C ALA A 19 3.15 9.02 5.01
N ALA A 20 2.68 8.19 4.07
CA ALA A 20 2.88 8.42 2.65
C ALA A 20 2.24 9.74 2.19
N ARG A 21 1.00 9.99 2.61
CA ARG A 21 0.32 11.27 2.35
C ARG A 21 1.13 12.45 2.85
N ASP A 22 1.60 12.38 4.09
CA ASP A 22 2.37 13.46 4.73
C ASP A 22 3.71 13.66 4.03
N GLY A 23 4.34 12.59 3.55
CA GLY A 23 5.57 12.66 2.78
C GLY A 23 5.40 13.35 1.43
N VAL A 24 4.30 13.08 0.73
CA VAL A 24 3.95 13.79 -0.52
C VAL A 24 3.84 15.30 -0.25
N LYS A 25 3.09 15.67 0.78
CA LYS A 25 2.90 17.07 1.15
C LYS A 25 4.22 17.75 1.52
N ALA A 26 5.08 17.06 2.27
CA ALA A 26 6.40 17.58 2.65
C ALA A 26 7.29 17.83 1.42
N ALA A 27 7.33 16.88 0.47
CA ALA A 27 8.13 17.04 -0.75
C ALA A 27 7.62 18.20 -1.62
N LEU A 28 6.32 18.40 -1.71
CA LEU A 28 5.73 19.54 -2.41
C LEU A 28 6.16 20.86 -1.75
N ALA A 29 6.11 20.94 -0.42
CA ALA A 29 6.53 22.13 0.33
C ALA A 29 8.01 22.44 0.11
N GLU A 30 8.88 21.42 0.16
CA GLU A 30 10.32 21.57 -0.10
C GLU A 30 10.61 22.10 -1.51
N ALA A 31 9.76 21.78 -2.48
CA ALA A 31 9.87 22.23 -3.86
C ALA A 31 9.23 23.62 -4.08
N GLY A 32 8.71 24.25 -3.06
CA GLY A 32 8.10 25.58 -3.13
C GLY A 32 6.59 25.58 -3.33
N TYR A 33 5.93 24.44 -3.33
CA TYR A 33 4.47 24.34 -3.40
C TYR A 33 3.88 24.27 -1.99
N LYS A 34 3.37 25.37 -1.51
CA LYS A 34 2.89 25.48 -0.12
C LYS A 34 1.40 25.72 -0.06
N GLU A 35 0.75 24.94 0.76
CA GLU A 35 -0.68 25.05 1.01
C GLU A 35 -1.05 26.44 1.52
N GLY A 36 -2.09 27.04 0.93
CA GLY A 36 -2.51 28.40 1.25
C GLY A 36 -1.79 29.51 0.50
N GLU A 37 -0.69 29.21 -0.18
CA GLU A 37 0.06 30.18 -1.00
C GLU A 37 -0.15 29.91 -2.50
N ASN A 38 0.29 28.74 -2.99
CA ASN A 38 0.23 28.36 -4.39
C ASN A 38 -0.18 26.90 -4.59
N LEU A 39 -0.54 26.21 -3.53
CA LEU A 39 -0.96 24.81 -3.55
C LEU A 39 -2.32 24.66 -2.87
N LYS A 40 -3.26 24.03 -3.58
CA LYS A 40 -4.45 23.46 -2.98
C LYS A 40 -4.21 21.96 -2.86
N PHE A 41 -4.06 21.48 -1.63
CA PHE A 41 -3.86 20.06 -1.32
C PHE A 41 -5.18 19.50 -0.79
N VAL A 42 -5.80 18.62 -1.58
CA VAL A 42 -7.08 18.02 -1.24
C VAL A 42 -6.85 16.57 -0.86
N TYR A 43 -7.42 16.12 0.25
CA TYR A 43 -7.32 14.74 0.68
C TYR A 43 -8.68 14.17 1.07
N GLN A 44 -8.98 12.96 0.60
CA GLN A 44 -10.16 12.21 1.00
C GLN A 44 -9.84 10.73 1.17
N SER A 45 -10.36 10.14 2.25
CA SER A 45 -10.28 8.71 2.52
C SER A 45 -11.57 8.01 2.11
N ALA A 46 -11.46 6.86 1.48
CA ALA A 46 -12.59 6.01 1.14
C ALA A 46 -13.11 5.18 2.32
N GLN A 47 -12.44 5.24 3.47
CA GLN A 47 -12.83 4.54 4.70
C GLN A 47 -13.03 3.03 4.52
N GLY A 48 -12.22 2.42 3.66
CA GLY A 48 -12.24 1.00 3.39
C GLY A 48 -13.30 0.53 2.39
N ASN A 49 -14.04 1.46 1.79
CA ASN A 49 -15.14 1.14 0.88
C ASN A 49 -14.77 1.38 -0.58
N PRO A 50 -14.68 0.32 -1.42
CA PRO A 50 -14.33 0.48 -2.84
C PRO A 50 -15.32 1.34 -3.63
N GLY A 51 -16.61 1.30 -3.28
CA GLY A 51 -17.63 2.15 -3.92
C GLY A 51 -17.37 3.63 -3.63
N THR A 52 -17.00 3.96 -2.39
CA THR A 52 -16.62 5.32 -2.00
C THR A 52 -15.33 5.74 -2.70
N ALA A 53 -14.36 4.85 -2.87
CA ALA A 53 -13.13 5.13 -3.63
C ALA A 53 -13.46 5.53 -5.07
N ALA A 54 -14.39 4.85 -5.71
CA ALA A 54 -14.84 5.19 -7.07
C ALA A 54 -15.54 6.54 -7.12
N GLN A 55 -16.37 6.88 -6.13
CA GLN A 55 -17.02 8.19 -6.04
C GLN A 55 -16.01 9.33 -5.86
N ILE A 56 -15.03 9.16 -4.99
CA ILE A 56 -13.95 10.13 -4.78
C ILE A 56 -13.17 10.35 -6.08
N ALA A 57 -12.83 9.26 -6.79
CA ALA A 57 -12.13 9.36 -8.06
C ALA A 57 -12.90 10.19 -9.08
N ARG A 58 -14.21 9.95 -9.22
CA ARG A 58 -15.06 10.72 -10.12
C ARG A 58 -15.18 12.20 -9.71
N GLN A 59 -15.30 12.46 -8.41
CA GLN A 59 -15.32 13.83 -7.88
C GLN A 59 -14.02 14.57 -8.20
N PHE A 60 -12.88 13.93 -7.96
CA PHE A 60 -11.59 14.54 -8.27
C PHE A 60 -11.44 14.83 -9.76
N VAL A 61 -11.86 13.92 -10.62
CA VAL A 61 -11.82 14.14 -12.07
C VAL A 61 -12.69 15.35 -12.47
N GLY A 62 -13.87 15.48 -11.87
CA GLY A 62 -14.76 16.62 -12.10
C GLY A 62 -14.15 17.97 -11.67
N ASP A 63 -13.32 17.96 -10.63
CA ASP A 63 -12.62 19.14 -10.12
C ASP A 63 -11.38 19.52 -10.94
N ALA A 64 -10.96 18.66 -11.88
CA ALA A 64 -9.85 18.87 -12.80
C ALA A 64 -8.53 19.32 -12.13
N PRO A 65 -8.01 18.57 -11.14
CA PRO A 65 -6.75 18.93 -10.50
C PRO A 65 -5.57 18.77 -11.48
N ASN A 66 -4.42 19.33 -11.12
CA ASN A 66 -3.21 19.17 -11.91
C ASN A 66 -2.66 17.76 -11.85
N VAL A 67 -2.77 17.11 -10.70
CA VAL A 67 -2.30 15.73 -10.46
C VAL A 67 -3.21 15.07 -9.43
N ILE A 68 -3.49 13.78 -9.63
CA ILE A 68 -4.15 12.93 -8.63
C ILE A 68 -3.13 11.92 -8.10
N VAL A 69 -3.04 11.79 -6.79
CA VAL A 69 -2.15 10.85 -6.10
C VAL A 69 -3.00 9.84 -5.34
N PRO A 70 -3.30 8.67 -5.92
CA PRO A 70 -3.93 7.60 -5.18
C PRO A 70 -2.89 6.83 -4.37
N ILE A 71 -3.20 6.59 -3.11
CA ILE A 71 -2.35 5.86 -2.18
C ILE A 71 -2.91 4.45 -1.98
N SER A 72 -2.16 3.44 -2.33
CA SER A 72 -2.46 2.01 -2.35
C SER A 72 -3.25 1.54 -3.57
N THR A 73 -3.25 0.23 -3.77
CA THR A 73 -3.76 -0.40 -5.00
C THR A 73 -5.24 -0.14 -5.26
N PRO A 74 -6.15 -0.30 -4.28
CA PRO A 74 -7.58 -0.10 -4.56
C PRO A 74 -7.92 1.33 -4.99
N SER A 75 -7.30 2.32 -4.36
CA SER A 75 -7.48 3.73 -4.75
C SER A 75 -6.88 4.02 -6.13
N ALA A 76 -5.71 3.45 -6.42
CA ALA A 76 -5.07 3.62 -7.73
C ALA A 76 -5.93 3.02 -8.85
N GLN A 77 -6.51 1.84 -8.64
CA GLN A 77 -7.41 1.23 -9.61
C GLN A 77 -8.64 2.10 -9.87
N ALA A 78 -9.24 2.67 -8.83
CA ALA A 78 -10.39 3.55 -8.96
C ALA A 78 -10.07 4.82 -9.77
N VAL A 79 -8.93 5.46 -9.49
CA VAL A 79 -8.50 6.69 -10.15
C VAL A 79 -8.14 6.43 -11.61
N VAL A 80 -7.36 5.39 -11.89
CA VAL A 80 -6.94 5.04 -13.26
C VAL A 80 -8.14 4.68 -14.13
N ALA A 81 -9.16 4.04 -13.56
CA ALA A 81 -10.40 3.76 -14.27
C ALA A 81 -11.22 5.03 -14.58
N ALA A 82 -11.09 6.08 -13.77
CA ALA A 82 -11.88 7.29 -13.86
C ALA A 82 -11.36 8.33 -14.85
N THR A 83 -10.06 8.33 -15.17
CA THR A 83 -9.46 9.34 -16.04
C THR A 83 -8.34 8.76 -16.91
N ARG A 84 -8.29 9.26 -18.16
CA ARG A 84 -7.19 8.98 -19.11
C ARG A 84 -6.35 10.22 -19.40
N ASP A 85 -6.75 11.37 -18.87
CA ASP A 85 -6.20 12.67 -19.23
C ASP A 85 -5.45 13.33 -18.07
N ILE A 86 -6.02 13.30 -16.85
CA ILE A 86 -5.38 13.92 -15.69
C ILE A 86 -4.17 13.07 -15.26
N PRO A 87 -3.02 13.69 -15.05
CA PRO A 87 -1.83 12.97 -14.54
C PRO A 87 -2.11 12.25 -13.22
N VAL A 88 -1.74 10.98 -13.16
CA VAL A 88 -1.90 10.13 -11.98
C VAL A 88 -0.52 9.63 -11.53
N VAL A 89 -0.20 9.85 -10.27
CA VAL A 89 0.99 9.31 -9.61
C VAL A 89 0.54 8.42 -8.46
N PHE A 90 0.52 7.11 -8.68
CA PHE A 90 0.20 6.18 -7.61
C PHE A 90 1.39 6.00 -6.65
N THR A 91 1.12 5.57 -5.44
CA THR A 91 2.14 5.19 -4.46
C THR A 91 1.64 4.07 -3.55
N ALA A 92 2.57 3.38 -2.91
CA ALA A 92 2.26 2.24 -2.05
C ALA A 92 1.44 1.16 -2.78
N VAL A 93 1.84 0.84 -4.01
CA VAL A 93 1.23 -0.20 -4.85
C VAL A 93 2.21 -1.36 -4.99
N SER A 94 1.83 -2.53 -4.50
CA SER A 94 2.74 -3.69 -4.46
C SER A 94 3.10 -4.21 -5.85
N ASP A 95 2.13 -4.27 -6.76
CA ASP A 95 2.31 -4.81 -8.10
C ASP A 95 1.55 -3.96 -9.13
N PRO A 96 2.14 -2.86 -9.59
CA PRO A 96 1.44 -1.93 -10.49
C PRO A 96 1.06 -2.55 -11.84
N VAL A 97 1.87 -3.44 -12.37
CA VAL A 97 1.61 -4.12 -13.64
C VAL A 97 0.50 -5.17 -13.45
N GLY A 98 0.61 -5.99 -12.42
CA GLY A 98 -0.41 -7.00 -12.09
C GLY A 98 -1.76 -6.38 -11.71
N ALA A 99 -1.76 -5.20 -11.12
CA ALA A 99 -2.97 -4.44 -10.81
C ALA A 99 -3.56 -3.73 -12.04
N GLN A 100 -2.91 -3.84 -13.20
CA GLN A 100 -3.34 -3.25 -14.48
C GLN A 100 -3.36 -1.71 -14.49
N LEU A 101 -2.47 -1.09 -13.71
CA LEU A 101 -2.34 0.37 -13.67
C LEU A 101 -1.46 0.88 -14.82
N ILE A 102 -0.43 0.14 -15.15
CA ILE A 102 0.56 0.47 -16.17
C ILE A 102 0.94 -0.79 -16.95
N LYS A 103 1.48 -0.62 -18.16
CA LYS A 103 1.91 -1.74 -19.00
C LYS A 103 3.26 -2.31 -18.56
N SER A 104 4.20 -1.43 -18.22
CA SER A 104 5.51 -1.81 -17.70
C SER A 104 6.06 -0.72 -16.78
N MET A 105 6.99 -1.09 -15.92
CA MET A 105 7.64 -0.14 -15.02
C MET A 105 8.49 0.88 -15.78
N GLU A 106 9.19 0.45 -16.80
CA GLU A 106 10.10 1.32 -17.59
C GLU A 106 9.34 2.31 -18.46
N LYS A 107 8.21 1.88 -19.02
CA LYS A 107 7.37 2.70 -19.90
C LYS A 107 5.92 2.58 -19.48
N PRO A 108 5.51 3.33 -18.45
CA PRO A 108 4.12 3.28 -17.97
C PRO A 108 3.12 3.62 -19.07
N GLY A 109 3.41 4.65 -19.85
CA GLY A 109 2.55 5.12 -20.91
C GLY A 109 1.33 5.88 -20.40
N ARG A 110 0.60 6.53 -21.29
CA ARG A 110 -0.62 7.27 -20.98
C ARG A 110 -0.39 8.35 -19.92
N ASN A 111 -1.32 8.45 -18.95
CA ASN A 111 -1.32 9.50 -17.93
C ASN A 111 -0.89 9.00 -16.56
N VAL A 112 -0.31 7.80 -16.45
CA VAL A 112 -0.07 7.13 -15.16
C VAL A 112 1.40 6.80 -14.98
N THR A 113 1.93 7.10 -13.82
CA THR A 113 3.20 6.58 -13.30
C THR A 113 3.11 6.47 -11.79
N GLY A 114 4.16 6.05 -11.13
CA GLY A 114 4.18 6.01 -9.66
C GLY A 114 5.29 5.17 -9.06
N LEU A 115 5.11 4.87 -7.76
CA LEU A 115 6.05 4.10 -6.97
C LEU A 115 5.42 2.82 -6.44
N SER A 116 6.13 1.72 -6.65
CA SER A 116 5.81 0.42 -6.07
C SER A 116 6.48 0.28 -4.71
N ASP A 117 5.78 -0.38 -3.79
CA ASP A 117 6.32 -0.86 -2.52
C ASP A 117 6.33 -2.39 -2.48
N ALA A 118 6.71 -3.02 -3.58
CA ALA A 118 6.80 -4.48 -3.69
C ALA A 118 7.54 -5.09 -2.49
N LEU A 119 6.94 -6.11 -1.88
CA LEU A 119 7.45 -6.66 -0.64
C LEU A 119 8.62 -7.63 -0.87
N PRO A 120 9.69 -7.51 -0.05
CA PRO A 120 10.83 -8.42 -0.11
C PRO A 120 10.52 -9.74 0.60
N VAL A 121 9.68 -10.59 -0.01
CA VAL A 121 9.17 -11.80 0.63
C VAL A 121 10.27 -12.79 1.05
N ASN A 122 11.38 -12.86 0.32
CA ASN A 122 12.51 -13.72 0.70
C ASN A 122 13.13 -13.26 2.02
N GLU A 123 13.34 -11.96 2.18
CA GLU A 123 13.88 -11.35 3.40
C GLU A 123 12.89 -11.47 4.55
N HIS A 124 11.59 -11.37 4.28
CA HIS A 124 10.54 -11.63 5.28
C HIS A 124 10.61 -13.06 5.81
N LEU A 125 10.76 -14.05 4.92
CA LEU A 125 10.91 -15.44 5.34
C LEU A 125 12.20 -15.69 6.10
N ALA A 126 13.29 -15.05 5.69
CA ALA A 126 14.57 -15.13 6.42
C ALA A 126 14.41 -14.58 7.85
N LEU A 127 13.70 -13.48 8.02
CA LEU A 127 13.40 -12.91 9.34
C LEU A 127 12.57 -13.87 10.20
N VAL A 128 11.55 -14.49 9.60
CA VAL A 128 10.73 -15.49 10.30
C VAL A 128 11.59 -16.65 10.80
N LYS A 129 12.45 -17.19 9.94
CA LYS A 129 13.34 -18.30 10.30
C LYS A 129 14.39 -17.93 11.36
N GLU A 130 14.86 -16.69 11.33
CA GLU A 130 15.82 -16.19 12.33
C GLU A 130 15.18 -16.11 13.70
N ILE A 131 13.95 -15.60 13.80
CA ILE A 131 13.26 -15.40 15.09
C ILE A 131 12.58 -16.69 15.56
N VAL A 132 12.00 -17.48 14.64
CA VAL A 132 11.31 -18.73 14.94
C VAL A 132 11.88 -19.86 14.07
N PRO A 133 13.08 -20.38 14.42
CA PRO A 133 13.75 -21.39 13.59
C PRO A 133 12.93 -22.68 13.38
N SER A 134 12.03 -22.99 14.31
CA SER A 134 11.18 -24.17 14.25
C SER A 134 9.93 -24.01 13.41
N ALA A 135 9.65 -22.81 12.89
CA ALA A 135 8.46 -22.56 12.10
C ALA A 135 8.43 -23.41 10.83
N LYS A 136 7.28 -24.03 10.56
CA LYS A 136 7.01 -24.84 9.36
C LYS A 136 5.85 -24.29 8.57
N THR A 137 4.86 -23.68 9.22
CA THR A 137 3.62 -23.21 8.62
C THR A 137 3.42 -21.73 8.91
N ILE A 138 3.21 -20.97 7.84
CA ILE A 138 2.94 -19.52 7.90
C ILE A 138 1.48 -19.29 7.62
N GLY A 139 0.78 -18.63 8.54
CA GLY A 139 -0.58 -18.14 8.32
C GLY A 139 -0.54 -16.80 7.61
N TYR A 140 -1.16 -16.73 6.45
CA TYR A 140 -1.28 -15.51 5.66
C TYR A 140 -2.70 -15.00 5.75
N ILE A 141 -2.87 -13.83 6.36
CA ILE A 141 -4.19 -13.20 6.53
C ILE A 141 -4.32 -12.01 5.59
N TYR A 142 -5.38 -11.97 4.80
CA TYR A 142 -5.53 -10.96 3.76
C TYR A 142 -6.98 -10.78 3.30
N ASN A 143 -7.22 -9.68 2.61
CA ASN A 143 -8.45 -9.45 1.86
C ASN A 143 -8.24 -9.92 0.42
N SER A 144 -8.97 -10.94 0.00
CA SER A 144 -8.85 -11.53 -1.34
C SER A 144 -9.33 -10.62 -2.47
N ALA A 145 -10.01 -9.53 -2.15
CA ALA A 145 -10.40 -8.51 -3.12
C ALA A 145 -9.28 -7.48 -3.37
N GLU A 146 -8.21 -7.47 -2.58
CA GLU A 146 -7.06 -6.60 -2.82
C GLU A 146 -6.03 -7.28 -3.70
N ALA A 147 -5.86 -6.74 -4.92
CA ALA A 147 -4.92 -7.30 -5.91
C ALA A 147 -3.47 -7.33 -5.39
N ASN A 148 -3.07 -6.33 -4.61
CA ASN A 148 -1.77 -6.27 -3.95
C ASN A 148 -1.52 -7.50 -3.06
N SER A 149 -2.50 -7.89 -2.26
CA SER A 149 -2.41 -9.03 -1.35
C SER A 149 -2.39 -10.36 -2.08
N VAL A 150 -3.15 -10.48 -3.18
CA VAL A 150 -3.15 -11.67 -4.04
C VAL A 150 -1.81 -11.85 -4.73
N SER A 151 -1.23 -10.79 -5.27
CA SER A 151 0.11 -10.83 -5.91
C SER A 151 1.20 -11.19 -4.91
N THR A 152 1.17 -10.62 -3.71
CA THR A 152 2.13 -10.93 -2.64
C THR A 152 2.00 -12.39 -2.19
N LEU A 153 0.78 -12.92 -2.08
CA LEU A 153 0.56 -14.33 -1.72
C LEU A 153 1.24 -15.28 -2.70
N ALA A 154 1.12 -15.02 -4.00
CA ALA A 154 1.76 -15.85 -5.01
C ALA A 154 3.28 -15.87 -4.86
N LEU A 155 3.89 -14.70 -4.62
CA LEU A 155 5.33 -14.58 -4.37
C LEU A 155 5.74 -15.29 -3.07
N LEU A 156 4.93 -15.15 -2.03
CA LEU A 156 5.20 -15.78 -0.73
C LEU A 156 5.14 -17.30 -0.83
N LYS A 157 4.15 -17.84 -1.52
CA LYS A 157 4.02 -19.31 -1.74
C LYS A 157 5.23 -19.87 -2.48
N GLU A 158 5.69 -19.18 -3.51
CA GLU A 158 6.88 -19.59 -4.27
C GLU A 158 8.14 -19.59 -3.39
N ALA A 159 8.35 -18.50 -2.65
CA ALA A 159 9.49 -18.37 -1.75
C ALA A 159 9.42 -19.38 -0.58
N ALA A 160 8.24 -19.62 -0.03
CA ALA A 160 8.01 -20.58 1.05
C ALA A 160 8.33 -22.01 0.61
N ALA A 161 7.91 -22.39 -0.59
CA ALA A 161 8.20 -23.73 -1.14
C ALA A 161 9.71 -23.97 -1.23
N LYS A 162 10.48 -22.99 -1.67
CA LYS A 162 11.95 -23.07 -1.74
C LYS A 162 12.58 -23.14 -0.35
N ALA A 163 11.95 -22.56 0.66
CA ALA A 163 12.42 -22.51 2.03
C ALA A 163 11.92 -23.67 2.90
N GLY A 164 11.15 -24.60 2.33
CA GLY A 164 10.58 -25.73 3.07
C GLY A 164 9.44 -25.33 4.01
N LEU A 165 8.75 -24.23 3.72
CA LEU A 165 7.63 -23.74 4.51
C LEU A 165 6.31 -23.93 3.77
N THR A 166 5.23 -24.09 4.53
CA THR A 166 3.86 -24.19 4.01
C THR A 166 3.11 -22.90 4.35
N VAL A 167 2.28 -22.42 3.42
CA VAL A 167 1.42 -21.26 3.64
C VAL A 167 -0.03 -21.70 3.81
N VAL A 168 -0.67 -21.25 4.89
CA VAL A 168 -2.09 -21.44 5.16
C VAL A 168 -2.77 -20.09 5.09
N GLU A 169 -3.83 -19.99 4.30
CA GLU A 169 -4.54 -18.73 4.06
C GLU A 169 -5.72 -18.56 4.98
N SER A 170 -5.98 -17.30 5.36
CA SER A 170 -7.22 -16.90 6.00
C SER A 170 -7.68 -15.56 5.44
N VAL A 171 -8.97 -15.46 5.09
CA VAL A 171 -9.52 -14.30 4.39
C VAL A 171 -10.41 -13.48 5.30
N ALA A 172 -10.20 -12.15 5.27
CA ALA A 172 -11.11 -11.17 5.85
C ALA A 172 -11.44 -10.14 4.76
N THR A 173 -12.71 -9.98 4.41
CA THR A 173 -13.14 -9.04 3.36
C THR A 173 -13.43 -7.64 3.89
N LYS A 174 -13.48 -7.47 5.19
CA LYS A 174 -13.68 -6.19 5.87
C LYS A 174 -13.05 -6.22 7.27
N SER A 175 -12.80 -5.04 7.83
CA SER A 175 -12.09 -4.90 9.10
C SER A 175 -12.77 -5.65 10.27
N SER A 176 -14.09 -5.70 10.29
CA SER A 176 -14.85 -6.41 11.34
C SER A 176 -14.63 -7.92 11.35
N GLU A 177 -14.09 -8.50 10.27
CA GLU A 177 -13.83 -9.93 10.16
C GLU A 177 -12.40 -10.32 10.54
N VAL A 178 -11.52 -9.34 10.78
CA VAL A 178 -10.08 -9.61 11.01
C VAL A 178 -9.85 -10.46 12.25
N GLN A 179 -10.55 -10.21 13.34
CA GLN A 179 -10.41 -11.00 14.56
C GLN A 179 -10.76 -12.48 14.33
N GLY A 180 -11.90 -12.76 13.70
CA GLY A 180 -12.32 -14.12 13.38
C GLY A 180 -11.41 -14.83 12.40
N ALA A 181 -10.93 -14.11 11.37
CA ALA A 181 -10.01 -14.67 10.40
C ALA A 181 -8.65 -15.01 11.04
N THR A 182 -8.20 -14.22 12.01
CA THR A 182 -6.98 -14.53 12.77
C THR A 182 -7.18 -15.76 13.65
N ARG A 183 -8.31 -15.85 14.32
CA ARG A 183 -8.65 -17.04 15.14
C ARG A 183 -8.68 -18.33 14.34
N ALA A 184 -9.09 -18.27 13.07
CA ALA A 184 -9.08 -19.43 12.19
C ALA A 184 -7.68 -20.01 11.93
N LEU A 185 -6.63 -19.23 12.16
CA LEU A 185 -5.23 -19.67 12.02
C LEU A 185 -4.67 -20.30 13.28
N VAL A 186 -5.31 -20.13 14.43
CA VAL A 186 -4.87 -20.71 15.70
C VAL A 186 -4.92 -22.25 15.61
N GLY A 187 -3.82 -22.90 15.95
CA GLY A 187 -3.68 -24.35 15.83
C GLY A 187 -3.31 -24.84 14.42
N LYS A 188 -3.24 -23.96 13.43
CA LYS A 188 -2.89 -24.29 12.05
C LYS A 188 -1.59 -23.64 11.59
N ALA A 189 -1.23 -22.51 12.13
CA ALA A 189 -0.05 -21.76 11.76
C ALA A 189 0.92 -21.61 12.94
N ASP A 190 2.21 -21.75 12.67
CA ASP A 190 3.27 -21.54 13.67
C ASP A 190 3.58 -20.05 13.85
N VAL A 191 3.42 -19.28 12.79
CA VAL A 191 3.56 -17.82 12.77
C VAL A 191 2.47 -17.23 11.89
N ILE A 192 2.12 -15.96 12.14
CA ILE A 192 1.18 -15.22 11.30
C ILE A 192 1.95 -14.11 10.59
N TYR A 193 1.71 -13.97 9.30
CA TYR A 193 2.28 -12.95 8.45
C TYR A 193 1.17 -12.03 7.94
N VAL A 194 1.30 -10.75 8.25
CA VAL A 194 0.39 -9.71 7.76
C VAL A 194 1.10 -8.93 6.64
N PRO A 195 0.63 -9.06 5.39
CA PRO A 195 1.19 -8.27 4.29
C PRO A 195 0.73 -6.81 4.38
N THR A 196 1.10 -6.01 3.39
CA THR A 196 0.57 -4.66 3.24
C THR A 196 -0.86 -4.68 2.68
N ASP A 197 -1.72 -5.38 3.39
CA ASP A 197 -3.16 -5.48 3.13
C ASP A 197 -3.87 -4.37 3.90
N ASN A 198 -4.58 -3.50 3.21
CA ASN A 198 -5.16 -2.31 3.83
C ASN A 198 -6.30 -2.65 4.80
N THR A 199 -7.03 -3.72 4.54
CA THR A 199 -8.10 -4.18 5.43
C THR A 199 -7.53 -4.71 6.75
N ILE A 200 -6.53 -5.59 6.66
CA ILE A 200 -5.91 -6.17 7.86
C ILE A 200 -5.16 -5.10 8.65
N VAL A 201 -4.36 -4.28 7.97
CA VAL A 201 -3.58 -3.23 8.66
C VAL A 201 -4.48 -2.20 9.32
N SER A 202 -5.64 -1.88 8.74
CA SER A 202 -6.60 -0.96 9.38
C SER A 202 -7.17 -1.49 10.71
N ALA A 203 -7.19 -2.82 10.88
CA ALA A 203 -7.66 -3.50 12.10
C ALA A 203 -6.56 -4.36 12.73
N PHE A 204 -5.32 -3.90 12.65
CA PHE A 204 -4.15 -4.67 13.06
C PHE A 204 -4.21 -5.13 14.50
N GLU A 205 -4.71 -4.31 15.41
CA GLU A 205 -4.85 -4.63 16.83
C GLU A 205 -5.74 -5.86 17.06
N ALA A 206 -6.74 -6.08 16.21
CA ALA A 206 -7.59 -7.26 16.29
C ALA A 206 -6.81 -8.54 15.99
N ALA A 207 -5.92 -8.51 14.98
CA ALA A 207 -5.04 -9.63 14.67
C ALA A 207 -3.97 -9.81 15.75
N ALA A 208 -3.34 -8.73 16.20
CA ALA A 208 -2.30 -8.75 17.20
C ALA A 208 -2.82 -9.29 18.54
N GLY A 209 -4.05 -8.92 18.92
CA GLY A 209 -4.69 -9.40 20.15
C GLY A 209 -4.90 -10.90 20.15
N VAL A 210 -5.39 -11.47 19.06
CA VAL A 210 -5.57 -12.93 18.93
C VAL A 210 -4.22 -13.65 18.95
N ALA A 211 -3.24 -13.15 18.21
CA ALA A 211 -1.90 -13.74 18.14
C ALA A 211 -1.23 -13.75 19.52
N ALA A 212 -1.31 -12.64 20.25
CA ALA A 212 -0.74 -12.53 21.60
C ALA A 212 -1.41 -13.49 22.58
N GLU A 213 -2.74 -13.57 22.58
CA GLU A 213 -3.49 -14.49 23.43
C GLU A 213 -3.15 -15.95 23.13
N ALA A 214 -3.02 -16.30 21.85
CA ALA A 214 -2.67 -17.65 21.41
C ALA A 214 -1.15 -17.93 21.45
N LYS A 215 -0.33 -16.94 21.78
CA LYS A 215 1.14 -17.01 21.80
C LYS A 215 1.74 -17.41 20.45
N ILE A 216 1.16 -16.88 19.38
CA ILE A 216 1.64 -17.08 18.02
C ILE A 216 2.41 -15.83 17.60
N PRO A 217 3.68 -15.94 17.19
CA PRO A 217 4.44 -14.80 16.68
C PRO A 217 3.77 -14.19 15.45
N LEU A 218 3.58 -12.88 15.46
CA LEU A 218 2.97 -12.15 14.37
C LEU A 218 3.98 -11.19 13.75
N PHE A 219 4.21 -11.36 12.45
CA PHE A 219 5.13 -10.57 11.64
C PHE A 219 4.34 -9.63 10.73
N ALA A 220 4.85 -8.43 10.56
CA ALA A 220 4.25 -7.44 9.68
C ALA A 220 5.19 -7.04 8.55
N ALA A 221 4.60 -6.55 7.47
CA ALA A 221 5.33 -6.06 6.30
C ALA A 221 5.57 -4.53 6.38
N ASP A 222 4.99 -3.84 7.34
CA ASP A 222 5.24 -2.43 7.61
C ASP A 222 5.77 -2.23 9.03
N THR A 223 6.73 -1.32 9.19
CA THR A 223 7.41 -1.11 10.47
C THR A 223 6.55 -0.40 11.51
N ASP A 224 5.55 0.38 11.10
CA ASP A 224 4.61 1.04 12.02
C ASP A 224 3.79 0.03 12.83
N SER A 225 3.59 -1.16 12.30
CA SER A 225 2.80 -2.22 12.97
C SER A 225 3.52 -2.82 14.19
N VAL A 226 4.82 -2.62 14.35
CA VAL A 226 5.53 -3.08 15.56
C VAL A 226 4.97 -2.39 16.81
N ALA A 227 4.73 -1.10 16.75
CA ALA A 227 4.10 -0.35 17.85
C ALA A 227 2.65 -0.81 18.14
N ARG A 228 2.03 -1.50 17.19
CA ARG A 228 0.64 -1.98 17.28
C ARG A 228 0.55 -3.46 17.64
N GLY A 229 1.68 -4.13 17.89
CA GLY A 229 1.71 -5.49 18.41
C GLY A 229 2.40 -6.56 17.57
N ALA A 230 3.00 -6.21 16.43
CA ALA A 230 3.86 -7.15 15.73
C ALA A 230 5.14 -7.39 16.52
N ILE A 231 5.64 -8.63 16.54
CA ILE A 231 6.90 -8.93 17.20
C ILE A 231 8.10 -8.45 16.40
N ALA A 232 7.96 -8.41 15.08
CA ALA A 232 8.99 -7.92 14.17
C ALA A 232 8.35 -7.50 12.85
N ALA A 233 9.02 -6.59 12.15
CA ALA A 233 8.62 -6.15 10.83
C ALA A 233 9.85 -5.79 10.01
N LEU A 234 9.73 -5.97 8.70
CA LEU A 234 10.68 -5.49 7.72
C LEU A 234 9.88 -4.81 6.60
N GLY A 235 10.15 -3.55 6.35
CA GLY A 235 9.37 -2.79 5.37
C GLY A 235 9.95 -1.42 5.11
N PHE A 236 9.24 -0.65 4.30
CA PHE A 236 9.62 0.70 3.93
C PHE A 236 9.27 1.71 5.02
N ASN A 237 10.01 2.82 5.03
CA ASN A 237 9.57 4.03 5.69
C ASN A 237 8.58 4.75 4.76
N TYR A 238 7.30 4.73 5.09
CA TYR A 238 6.27 5.25 4.19
C TYR A 238 6.26 6.78 4.08
N PHE A 239 6.80 7.50 5.04
CA PHE A 239 7.03 8.92 4.87
C PHE A 239 8.05 9.18 3.74
N ASP A 240 9.13 8.41 3.70
CA ASP A 240 10.13 8.51 2.62
C ASP A 240 9.55 8.06 1.28
N VAL A 241 8.71 7.04 1.25
CA VAL A 241 7.97 6.63 0.04
C VAL A 241 7.12 7.81 -0.45
N GLY A 242 6.42 8.48 0.45
CA GLY A 242 5.65 9.68 0.14
C GLY A 242 6.51 10.81 -0.42
N LYS A 243 7.68 11.03 0.15
CA LYS A 243 8.62 12.06 -0.35
C LYS A 243 9.11 11.73 -1.76
N GLN A 244 9.47 10.49 -2.04
CA GLN A 244 9.84 10.04 -3.39
C GLN A 244 8.69 10.24 -4.38
N THR A 245 7.46 9.95 -3.95
CA THR A 245 6.25 10.18 -4.74
C THR A 245 6.05 11.65 -5.04
N GLY A 246 6.18 12.51 -4.03
CA GLY A 246 6.06 13.95 -4.17
C GLY A 246 7.09 14.53 -5.15
N ALA A 247 8.30 13.99 -5.19
CA ALA A 247 9.31 14.39 -6.16
C ALA A 247 8.86 14.11 -7.60
N VAL A 248 8.17 13.00 -7.85
CA VAL A 248 7.58 12.68 -9.16
C VAL A 248 6.46 13.66 -9.49
N VAL A 249 5.59 13.98 -8.53
CA VAL A 249 4.54 14.97 -8.71
C VAL A 249 5.13 16.32 -9.14
N VAL A 250 6.21 16.76 -8.50
CA VAL A 250 6.90 18.02 -8.85
C VAL A 250 7.39 18.00 -10.29
N ARG A 251 7.95 16.90 -10.77
CA ARG A 251 8.38 16.75 -12.18
C ARG A 251 7.20 16.98 -13.13
N ILE A 252 6.04 16.43 -12.82
CA ILE A 252 4.83 16.60 -13.63
C ILE A 252 4.33 18.03 -13.58
N LEU A 253 4.33 18.66 -12.40
CA LEU A 253 3.95 20.07 -12.25
C LEU A 253 4.86 21.01 -13.05
N LYS A 254 6.10 20.60 -13.31
CA LYS A 254 7.08 21.33 -14.13
C LYS A 254 7.01 20.98 -15.62
N GLY A 255 6.07 20.14 -16.05
CA GLY A 255 5.78 19.89 -17.44
C GLY A 255 6.18 18.53 -17.99
N GLU A 256 6.77 17.63 -17.19
CA GLU A 256 7.04 16.28 -17.64
C GLU A 256 5.74 15.47 -17.77
N LYS A 257 5.68 14.60 -18.77
CA LYS A 257 4.51 13.74 -18.97
C LYS A 257 4.63 12.48 -18.11
N PRO A 258 3.59 12.10 -17.34
CA PRO A 258 3.66 10.93 -16.47
C PRO A 258 4.04 9.64 -17.21
N GLY A 259 3.49 9.43 -18.40
CA GLY A 259 3.80 8.23 -19.20
C GLY A 259 5.25 8.09 -19.65
N ASP A 260 6.02 9.16 -19.61
CA ASP A 260 7.45 9.18 -19.96
C ASP A 260 8.35 9.04 -18.72
N ILE A 261 7.77 9.06 -17.52
CA ILE A 261 8.51 8.88 -16.26
C ILE A 261 8.44 7.41 -15.86
N PRO A 262 9.57 6.69 -15.82
CA PRO A 262 9.55 5.30 -15.36
C PRO A 262 8.92 5.18 -13.96
N ALA A 263 8.07 4.19 -13.77
CA ALA A 263 7.64 3.82 -12.45
C ALA A 263 8.77 3.04 -11.77
N THR A 264 8.99 3.29 -10.50
CA THR A 264 10.10 2.68 -9.77
C THR A 264 9.61 2.04 -8.48
N THR A 265 10.43 1.15 -7.95
CA THR A 265 10.22 0.63 -6.59
C THR A 265 10.84 1.60 -5.61
N ALA A 266 10.15 1.88 -4.51
CA ALA A 266 10.65 2.74 -3.44
C ALA A 266 11.94 2.17 -2.83
N VAL A 267 12.80 3.06 -2.34
CA VAL A 267 14.07 2.71 -1.69
C VAL A 267 14.12 3.20 -0.25
#